data_682c095ff9a94a9faa98da7e9e8aab93
#
_entry.id   682c095ff9a94a9faa98da7e9e8aab93
#
_cell.length_a   1.000
_cell.length_b   1.000
_cell.length_c   1.000
_cell.angle_alpha   90.00
_cell.angle_beta   90.00
_cell.angle_gamma   90.00
#
_symmetry.space_group_name_H-M   'P 1'
#
loop_
_entity.id
_entity.type
_entity.pdbx_description
1 polymer ?
#
loop_
_entity_poly.entity_id
_entity_poly.type
_entity_poly.pdbx_seq_one_letter_code
_entity_poly.pdbx_strand_id
1 'polypeptide(L)'
;MKRLLFLLAIVLATFSATAQKVNVAAAANLRYVLEEIKTAYVKKYPKAKVNLTFGASGTLVQQITNGASFDFFMAADNEFPVKLKDKGLTTGPISTYAFGKLVLYSTTLPVDKKGLDILRSSVVSKIAVANPATAPYGERAVELLKSMKLYDDLKDKLVIAENISAAAQYAFTGNTELGFIALSLALAPDMNGKGNYYIVPERYYKPIEQSCVLIKTPTLNTEAARFRKFVLSVETKPYWEKWGYRVVGSR
;
A
#
# COMPACT_ATOMS: atom_id res chain seq x y z
N MET A 1 0.66 45.60 53.19
CA MET A 1 -0.36 44.78 52.54
C MET A 1 -0.18 44.79 51.03
N LYS A 2 1.06 44.50 50.57
CA LYS A 2 1.43 44.40 49.15
C LYS A 2 2.01 43.02 48.79
N ARG A 3 1.63 41.97 49.55
CA ARG A 3 2.23 40.63 49.48
C ARG A 3 1.36 39.55 48.80
N LEU A 4 0.20 39.93 48.29
CA LEU A 4 -0.75 38.88 47.87
C LEU A 4 -1.05 38.87 46.39
N LEU A 5 -0.40 39.67 45.58
CA LEU A 5 -0.64 39.75 44.13
C LEU A 5 0.43 39.09 43.28
N PHE A 6 1.40 38.44 43.93
CA PHE A 6 2.50 37.76 43.22
C PHE A 6 2.28 36.26 43.01
N LEU A 7 1.13 35.74 43.40
CA LEU A 7 0.94 34.29 43.54
C LEU A 7 0.05 33.66 42.50
N LEU A 8 -0.37 34.36 41.45
CA LEU A 8 -1.22 33.69 40.47
C LEU A 8 -0.99 34.09 39.02
N ALA A 9 0.21 34.47 38.69
CA ALA A 9 0.72 34.36 37.30
C ALA A 9 1.42 33.01 37.10
N ILE A 10 0.87 31.95 37.63
CA ILE A 10 1.06 30.63 37.03
C ILE A 10 0.34 30.72 35.70
N VAL A 11 1.06 31.26 34.73
CA VAL A 11 0.77 31.04 33.32
C VAL A 11 0.57 29.53 33.17
N LEU A 12 -0.68 29.15 33.18
CA LEU A 12 -1.12 27.94 32.53
C LEU A 12 -0.71 28.11 31.07
N ALA A 13 0.56 27.84 30.79
CA ALA A 13 1.02 27.44 29.49
C ALA A 13 0.23 26.14 29.22
N THR A 14 -1.02 26.30 28.85
CA THR A 14 -1.74 25.30 28.14
C THR A 14 -0.88 25.04 26.92
N PHE A 15 0.01 24.06 27.03
CA PHE A 15 0.54 23.37 25.86
C PHE A 15 -0.70 22.92 25.11
N SER A 16 -1.21 23.78 24.25
CA SER A 16 -2.10 23.35 23.18
C SER A 16 -1.31 22.34 22.40
N ALA A 17 -1.41 21.08 22.81
CA ALA A 17 -0.91 19.96 22.02
C ALA A 17 -1.71 20.02 20.71
N THR A 18 -1.20 20.83 19.78
CA THR A 18 -1.75 20.90 18.44
C THR A 18 -1.74 19.46 17.93
N ALA A 19 -2.93 18.95 17.61
CA ALA A 19 -3.08 17.63 17.03
C ALA A 19 -2.15 17.54 15.83
N GLN A 20 -1.01 16.86 16.00
CA GLN A 20 -0.06 16.73 14.90
C GLN A 20 -0.69 15.86 13.83
N LYS A 21 -0.81 16.45 12.65
CA LYS A 21 -1.34 15.81 11.47
C LYS A 21 -0.22 14.94 10.86
N VAL A 22 -0.55 13.70 10.53
CA VAL A 22 0.36 12.80 9.80
C VAL A 22 -0.11 12.67 8.37
N ASN A 23 0.74 13.01 7.42
CA ASN A 23 0.50 12.80 5.99
C ASN A 23 1.24 11.53 5.55
N VAL A 24 0.49 10.50 5.19
CA VAL A 24 1.03 9.20 4.79
C VAL A 24 0.92 9.06 3.27
N ALA A 25 2.04 8.82 2.61
CA ALA A 25 2.08 8.35 1.24
C ALA A 25 2.06 6.82 1.26
N ALA A 26 1.04 6.19 0.71
CA ALA A 26 0.84 4.74 0.78
C ALA A 26 0.58 4.11 -0.58
N ALA A 27 1.16 2.95 -0.82
CA ALA A 27 0.89 2.17 -2.02
C ALA A 27 -0.61 1.83 -2.13
N ALA A 28 -1.15 1.89 -3.35
CA ALA A 28 -2.59 1.83 -3.61
C ALA A 28 -3.26 0.52 -3.13
N ASN A 29 -2.51 -0.59 -3.08
CA ASN A 29 -3.01 -1.85 -2.53
C ASN A 29 -3.35 -1.77 -1.03
N LEU A 30 -2.85 -0.78 -0.31
CA LEU A 30 -3.04 -0.61 1.13
C LEU A 30 -4.34 0.12 1.50
N ARG A 31 -5.10 0.60 0.52
CA ARG A 31 -6.26 1.46 0.73
C ARG A 31 -7.18 0.95 1.86
N TYR A 32 -7.65 -0.26 1.75
CA TYR A 32 -8.66 -0.79 2.69
C TYR A 32 -8.07 -1.12 4.07
N VAL A 33 -6.92 -1.78 4.11
CA VAL A 33 -6.27 -2.13 5.38
C VAL A 33 -5.84 -0.90 6.16
N LEU A 34 -5.32 0.14 5.49
CA LEU A 34 -4.88 1.36 6.18
C LEU A 34 -6.04 2.22 6.68
N GLU A 35 -7.20 2.22 6.02
CA GLU A 35 -8.38 2.91 6.56
C GLU A 35 -8.88 2.23 7.85
N GLU A 36 -8.83 0.89 7.95
CA GLU A 36 -9.15 0.18 9.18
C GLU A 36 -8.10 0.44 10.28
N ILE A 37 -6.82 0.35 9.95
CA ILE A 37 -5.73 0.63 10.90
C ILE A 37 -5.80 2.08 11.39
N LYS A 38 -6.05 3.05 10.50
CA LYS A 38 -6.26 4.45 10.84
C LYS A 38 -7.44 4.61 11.80
N THR A 39 -8.56 3.94 11.53
CA THR A 39 -9.75 3.97 12.40
C THR A 39 -9.42 3.45 13.80
N ALA A 40 -8.71 2.30 13.90
CA ALA A 40 -8.25 1.75 15.16
C ALA A 40 -7.26 2.69 15.88
N TYR A 41 -6.35 3.31 15.13
CA TYR A 41 -5.40 4.27 15.65
C TYR A 41 -6.07 5.51 16.25
N VAL A 42 -6.99 6.15 15.51
CA VAL A 42 -7.72 7.33 15.97
C VAL A 42 -8.62 7.00 17.16
N LYS A 43 -9.21 5.82 17.21
CA LYS A 43 -9.94 5.34 18.40
C LYS A 43 -9.03 5.30 19.64
N LYS A 44 -7.79 4.85 19.49
CA LYS A 44 -6.79 4.78 20.57
C LYS A 44 -6.19 6.15 20.91
N TYR A 45 -6.06 7.04 19.92
CA TYR A 45 -5.47 8.38 20.02
C TYR A 45 -6.41 9.42 19.41
N PRO A 46 -7.48 9.84 20.13
CA PRO A 46 -8.56 10.65 19.53
C PRO A 46 -8.14 12.04 19.03
N LYS A 47 -6.99 12.55 19.48
CA LYS A 47 -6.43 13.84 19.01
C LYS A 47 -5.60 13.69 17.73
N ALA A 48 -5.27 12.47 17.32
CA ALA A 48 -4.46 12.22 16.13
C ALA A 48 -5.26 12.49 14.85
N LYS A 49 -4.59 13.07 13.85
CA LYS A 49 -5.14 13.27 12.50
C LYS A 49 -4.23 12.57 11.50
N VAL A 50 -4.73 11.54 10.83
CA VAL A 50 -3.98 10.77 9.83
C VAL A 50 -4.64 10.96 8.46
N ASN A 51 -3.89 11.50 7.52
CA ASN A 51 -4.29 11.63 6.12
C ASN A 51 -3.56 10.58 5.30
N LEU A 52 -4.30 9.85 4.50
CA LEU A 52 -3.79 8.81 3.62
C LEU A 52 -3.88 9.29 2.17
N THR A 53 -2.76 9.26 1.46
CA THR A 53 -2.69 9.49 0.00
C THR A 53 -2.22 8.21 -0.65
N PHE A 54 -3.01 7.71 -1.61
CA PHE A 54 -2.75 6.44 -2.26
C PHE A 54 -2.28 6.62 -3.70
N GLY A 55 -1.26 5.86 -4.12
CA GLY A 55 -0.70 5.90 -5.46
C GLY A 55 0.23 4.73 -5.75
N ALA A 56 0.83 4.69 -6.94
CA ALA A 56 1.91 3.78 -7.22
C ALA A 56 3.15 4.15 -6.39
N SER A 57 3.88 3.16 -5.85
CA SER A 57 5.03 3.42 -4.97
C SER A 57 6.07 4.35 -5.62
N GLY A 58 6.40 4.12 -6.90
CA GLY A 58 7.35 4.94 -7.64
C GLY A 58 6.86 6.36 -7.90
N THR A 59 5.56 6.54 -8.18
CA THR A 59 4.95 7.88 -8.34
C THR A 59 5.02 8.66 -7.02
N LEU A 60 4.74 8.01 -5.89
CA LEU A 60 4.86 8.63 -4.56
C LEU A 60 6.32 9.00 -4.24
N VAL A 61 7.29 8.16 -4.61
CA VAL A 61 8.72 8.50 -4.50
C VAL A 61 9.08 9.74 -5.31
N GLN A 62 8.56 9.86 -6.53
CA GLN A 62 8.77 11.07 -7.35
C GLN A 62 8.17 12.31 -6.66
N GLN A 63 6.95 12.22 -6.14
CA GLN A 63 6.32 13.32 -5.40
C GLN A 63 7.13 13.73 -4.17
N ILE A 64 7.59 12.77 -3.36
CA ILE A 64 8.44 13.03 -2.18
C ILE A 64 9.77 13.68 -2.61
N THR A 65 10.40 13.17 -3.66
CA THR A 65 11.65 13.72 -4.20
C THR A 65 11.48 15.16 -4.70
N ASN A 66 10.28 15.50 -5.22
CA ASN A 66 9.93 16.84 -5.68
C ASN A 66 9.38 17.75 -4.56
N GLY A 67 9.51 17.34 -3.29
CA GLY A 67 9.18 18.18 -2.13
C GLY A 67 7.73 18.09 -1.65
N ALA A 68 6.95 17.10 -2.08
CA ALA A 68 5.61 16.89 -1.52
C ALA A 68 5.69 16.58 -0.01
N SER A 69 4.84 17.25 0.77
CA SER A 69 4.85 17.18 2.24
C SER A 69 4.21 15.86 2.73
N PHE A 70 5.01 14.85 2.88
CA PHE A 70 4.67 13.60 3.54
C PHE A 70 5.57 13.38 4.76
N ASP A 71 5.03 12.70 5.77
CA ASP A 71 5.74 12.35 7.01
C ASP A 71 6.13 10.87 7.04
N PHE A 72 5.35 10.02 6.37
CA PHE A 72 5.50 8.58 6.41
C PHE A 72 5.21 7.98 5.04
N PHE A 73 6.08 7.10 4.57
CA PHE A 73 5.94 6.39 3.30
C PHE A 73 5.80 4.89 3.51
N MET A 74 4.82 4.29 2.86
CA MET A 74 4.52 2.86 2.89
C MET A 74 4.46 2.34 1.46
N ALA A 75 5.51 1.64 1.03
CA ALA A 75 5.64 1.10 -0.32
C ALA A 75 5.15 -0.35 -0.43
N ALA A 76 4.81 -0.77 -1.64
CA ALA A 76 4.50 -2.16 -1.94
C ALA A 76 5.75 -3.01 -2.23
N ASP A 77 6.94 -2.50 -1.98
CA ASP A 77 8.22 -3.19 -2.02
C ASP A 77 9.21 -2.61 -1.01
N ASN A 78 10.46 -3.12 -1.04
CA ASN A 78 11.57 -2.59 -0.24
C ASN A 78 12.48 -1.64 -1.05
N GLU A 79 12.42 -1.66 -2.38
CA GLU A 79 13.34 -0.90 -3.25
C GLU A 79 13.04 0.59 -3.23
N PHE A 80 11.76 0.99 -3.25
CA PHE A 80 11.36 2.39 -3.24
C PHE A 80 11.71 3.12 -1.94
N PRO A 81 11.54 2.55 -0.73
CA PRO A 81 12.08 3.10 0.50
C PRO A 81 13.61 3.26 0.47
N VAL A 82 14.34 2.29 -0.09
CA VAL A 82 15.81 2.38 -0.25
C VAL A 82 16.18 3.54 -1.16
N LYS A 83 15.51 3.73 -2.31
CA LYS A 83 15.74 4.87 -3.21
C LYS A 83 15.58 6.23 -2.52
N LEU A 84 14.61 6.37 -1.61
CA LEU A 84 14.46 7.59 -0.80
C LEU A 84 15.58 7.74 0.23
N LYS A 85 16.00 6.64 0.86
CA LYS A 85 17.11 6.64 1.81
C LYS A 85 18.41 7.06 1.14
N ASP A 86 18.72 6.53 -0.04
CA ASP A 86 19.93 6.86 -0.80
C ASP A 86 19.99 8.34 -1.21
N LYS A 87 18.80 8.96 -1.36
CA LYS A 87 18.66 10.41 -1.58
C LYS A 87 18.74 11.25 -0.30
N GLY A 88 18.91 10.64 0.89
CA GLY A 88 18.94 11.35 2.17
C GLY A 88 17.57 11.94 2.60
N LEU A 89 16.46 11.46 2.03
CA LEU A 89 15.10 11.95 2.26
C LEU A 89 14.35 11.20 3.37
N THR A 90 15.02 10.28 4.07
CA THR A 90 14.38 9.47 5.12
C THR A 90 15.05 9.64 6.47
N THR A 91 14.36 9.25 7.52
CA THR A 91 14.90 9.17 8.89
C THR A 91 14.51 7.84 9.54
N GLY A 92 15.40 7.30 10.36
CA GLY A 92 15.22 6.01 11.01
C GLY A 92 15.32 4.81 10.04
N PRO A 93 15.03 3.60 10.54
CA PRO A 93 15.16 2.38 9.75
C PRO A 93 14.00 2.18 8.77
N ILE A 94 14.30 1.57 7.62
CA ILE A 94 13.30 0.93 6.78
C ILE A 94 12.82 -0.34 7.50
N SER A 95 11.52 -0.60 7.50
CA SER A 95 10.94 -1.75 8.18
C SER A 95 9.92 -2.44 7.30
N THR A 96 10.06 -3.75 7.13
CA THR A 96 9.06 -4.59 6.50
C THR A 96 7.85 -4.71 7.40
N TYR A 97 6.65 -4.44 6.88
CA TYR A 97 5.41 -4.54 7.65
C TYR A 97 4.55 -5.75 7.23
N ALA A 98 4.59 -6.14 5.97
CA ALA A 98 3.83 -7.28 5.47
C ALA A 98 4.36 -7.80 4.12
N PHE A 99 3.85 -8.97 3.71
CA PHE A 99 4.02 -9.52 2.36
C PHE A 99 2.67 -9.56 1.67
N GLY A 100 2.60 -9.00 0.46
CA GLY A 100 1.41 -9.01 -0.37
C GLY A 100 1.30 -10.28 -1.21
N LYS A 101 0.12 -10.52 -1.79
CA LYS A 101 -0.13 -11.62 -2.74
C LYS A 101 -0.67 -11.07 -4.04
N LEU A 102 -0.11 -11.54 -5.15
CA LEU A 102 -0.61 -11.30 -6.50
C LEU A 102 -1.74 -12.28 -6.80
N VAL A 103 -2.82 -11.79 -7.39
CA VAL A 103 -3.93 -12.62 -7.86
C VAL A 103 -4.25 -12.29 -9.31
N LEU A 104 -4.74 -13.27 -10.05
CA LEU A 104 -5.42 -13.10 -11.33
C LEU A 104 -6.92 -12.99 -11.04
N TYR A 105 -7.56 -11.92 -11.47
CA TYR A 105 -8.96 -11.60 -11.19
C TYR A 105 -9.76 -11.46 -12.48
N SER A 106 -11.02 -11.86 -12.45
CA SER A 106 -11.99 -11.65 -13.53
C SER A 106 -13.42 -11.60 -12.98
N THR A 107 -14.26 -10.79 -13.59
CA THR A 107 -15.72 -10.79 -13.35
C THR A 107 -16.47 -11.74 -14.27
N THR A 108 -15.86 -12.20 -15.37
CA THR A 108 -16.52 -12.96 -16.42
C THR A 108 -15.91 -14.36 -16.66
N LEU A 109 -14.64 -14.53 -16.36
CA LEU A 109 -13.92 -15.76 -16.65
C LEU A 109 -13.66 -16.60 -15.38
N PRO A 110 -13.72 -17.94 -15.44
CA PRO A 110 -13.56 -18.82 -14.28
C PRO A 110 -12.08 -19.01 -13.90
N VAL A 111 -11.43 -17.91 -13.48
CA VAL A 111 -10.00 -17.93 -13.11
C VAL A 111 -9.73 -18.76 -11.85
N ASP A 112 -10.69 -18.91 -10.97
CA ASP A 112 -10.64 -19.77 -9.77
C ASP A 112 -10.48 -21.26 -10.15
N LYS A 113 -11.06 -21.69 -11.27
CA LYS A 113 -11.01 -23.06 -11.76
C LYS A 113 -9.85 -23.33 -12.72
N LYS A 114 -9.58 -22.38 -13.62
CA LYS A 114 -8.56 -22.54 -14.67
C LYS A 114 -7.17 -22.03 -14.26
N GLY A 115 -7.08 -21.23 -13.19
CA GLY A 115 -5.82 -20.65 -12.75
C GLY A 115 -5.13 -19.87 -13.86
N LEU A 116 -3.81 -20.02 -13.97
CA LEU A 116 -2.99 -19.33 -14.99
C LEU A 116 -3.16 -19.88 -16.42
N ASP A 117 -3.75 -21.05 -16.60
CA ASP A 117 -3.98 -21.63 -17.94
C ASP A 117 -4.96 -20.79 -18.76
N ILE A 118 -5.81 -20.02 -18.10
CA ILE A 118 -6.73 -19.07 -18.75
C ILE A 118 -5.99 -18.04 -19.61
N LEU A 119 -4.76 -17.70 -19.29
CA LEU A 119 -3.91 -16.75 -20.02
C LEU A 119 -3.67 -17.19 -21.48
N ARG A 120 -3.76 -18.49 -21.77
CA ARG A 120 -3.58 -19.06 -23.12
C ARG A 120 -4.89 -19.10 -23.92
N SER A 121 -6.01 -18.70 -23.30
CA SER A 121 -7.32 -18.75 -23.95
C SER A 121 -7.47 -17.64 -24.99
N SER A 122 -8.06 -17.97 -26.13
CA SER A 122 -8.36 -17.01 -27.21
C SER A 122 -9.39 -15.95 -26.81
N VAL A 123 -10.19 -16.21 -25.77
CA VAL A 123 -11.18 -15.22 -25.26
C VAL A 123 -10.50 -14.07 -24.49
N VAL A 124 -9.22 -14.21 -24.12
CA VAL A 124 -8.47 -13.16 -23.43
C VAL A 124 -7.86 -12.21 -24.45
N SER A 125 -8.42 -11.02 -24.56
CA SER A 125 -7.95 -9.95 -25.44
C SER A 125 -7.22 -8.84 -24.70
N LYS A 126 -7.61 -8.59 -23.44
CA LYS A 126 -7.04 -7.51 -22.60
C LYS A 126 -6.77 -8.00 -21.18
N ILE A 127 -5.62 -7.63 -20.64
CA ILE A 127 -5.17 -7.97 -19.28
C ILE A 127 -4.72 -6.69 -18.60
N ALA A 128 -5.41 -6.29 -17.53
CA ALA A 128 -5.00 -5.13 -16.74
C ALA A 128 -3.76 -5.45 -15.90
N VAL A 129 -2.76 -4.58 -15.99
CA VAL A 129 -1.52 -4.65 -15.21
C VAL A 129 -1.17 -3.25 -14.74
N ALA A 130 -0.81 -3.08 -13.47
CA ALA A 130 -0.28 -1.81 -13.00
C ALA A 130 1.06 -1.50 -13.71
N ASN A 131 1.39 -0.22 -13.89
CA ASN A 131 2.63 0.17 -14.57
C ASN A 131 3.86 -0.48 -13.88
N PRO A 132 4.57 -1.39 -14.55
CA PRO A 132 5.67 -2.13 -13.94
C PRO A 132 6.87 -1.26 -13.57
N ALA A 133 7.01 -0.06 -14.16
CA ALA A 133 8.08 0.87 -13.84
C ALA A 133 7.87 1.59 -12.49
N THR A 134 6.63 1.67 -12.01
CA THR A 134 6.28 2.45 -10.80
C THR A 134 5.51 1.67 -9.75
N ALA A 135 4.95 0.51 -10.12
CA ALA A 135 4.09 -0.30 -9.25
C ALA A 135 4.65 -1.71 -9.08
N PRO A 136 5.07 -2.11 -7.86
CA PRO A 136 5.66 -3.43 -7.59
C PRO A 136 4.78 -4.60 -8.03
N TYR A 137 3.47 -4.53 -7.84
CA TYR A 137 2.56 -5.57 -8.32
C TYR A 137 2.55 -5.72 -9.84
N GLY A 138 2.73 -4.61 -10.57
CA GLY A 138 2.86 -4.64 -12.03
C GLY A 138 4.17 -5.29 -12.46
N GLU A 139 5.26 -4.99 -11.78
CA GLU A 139 6.55 -5.64 -11.98
C GLU A 139 6.44 -7.16 -11.75
N ARG A 140 5.80 -7.59 -10.65
CA ARG A 140 5.59 -9.03 -10.35
C ARG A 140 4.69 -9.71 -11.39
N ALA A 141 3.70 -9.02 -11.94
CA ALA A 141 2.88 -9.55 -13.03
C ALA A 141 3.72 -9.80 -14.29
N VAL A 142 4.60 -8.86 -14.67
CA VAL A 142 5.51 -9.02 -15.81
C VAL A 142 6.53 -10.14 -15.53
N GLU A 143 7.07 -10.22 -14.32
CA GLU A 143 7.99 -11.27 -13.88
C GLU A 143 7.34 -12.66 -14.02
N LEU A 144 6.09 -12.82 -13.57
CA LEU A 144 5.29 -14.02 -13.75
C LEU A 144 5.14 -14.38 -15.25
N LEU A 145 4.71 -13.45 -16.09
CA LEU A 145 4.52 -13.70 -17.51
C LEU A 145 5.82 -14.15 -18.19
N LYS A 146 6.95 -13.55 -17.80
CA LYS A 146 8.29 -13.96 -18.29
C LYS A 146 8.68 -15.34 -17.79
N SER A 147 8.44 -15.66 -16.52
CA SER A 147 8.75 -16.98 -15.94
C SER A 147 7.95 -18.11 -16.60
N MET A 148 6.73 -17.81 -17.03
CA MET A 148 5.87 -18.72 -17.79
C MET A 148 6.15 -18.74 -19.29
N LYS A 149 7.07 -17.90 -19.80
CA LYS A 149 7.36 -17.69 -21.23
C LYS A 149 6.12 -17.24 -22.02
N LEU A 150 5.27 -16.43 -21.39
CA LEU A 150 4.04 -15.89 -21.99
C LEU A 150 4.12 -14.39 -22.27
N TYR A 151 5.19 -13.72 -21.84
CA TYR A 151 5.28 -12.26 -21.95
C TYR A 151 5.22 -11.78 -23.40
N ASP A 152 5.97 -12.41 -24.31
CA ASP A 152 6.02 -11.99 -25.72
C ASP A 152 4.69 -12.22 -26.44
N ASP A 153 3.96 -13.27 -26.08
CA ASP A 153 2.65 -13.60 -26.66
C ASP A 153 1.54 -12.68 -26.13
N LEU A 154 1.70 -12.13 -24.91
CA LEU A 154 0.65 -11.38 -24.23
C LEU A 154 0.95 -9.87 -24.07
N LYS A 155 2.17 -9.40 -24.34
CA LYS A 155 2.56 -7.99 -24.12
C LYS A 155 1.63 -6.99 -24.81
N ASP A 156 1.16 -7.29 -26.01
CA ASP A 156 0.26 -6.43 -26.78
C ASP A 156 -1.19 -6.46 -26.26
N LYS A 157 -1.52 -7.40 -25.38
CA LYS A 157 -2.80 -7.48 -24.67
C LYS A 157 -2.77 -6.80 -23.31
N LEU A 158 -1.60 -6.33 -22.86
CA LEU A 158 -1.47 -5.68 -21.55
C LEU A 158 -2.01 -4.24 -21.59
N VAL A 159 -3.00 -3.98 -20.76
CA VAL A 159 -3.53 -2.64 -20.51
C VAL A 159 -2.85 -2.09 -19.26
N ILE A 160 -1.94 -1.15 -19.47
CA ILE A 160 -1.12 -0.58 -18.39
C ILE A 160 -1.94 0.47 -17.65
N ALA A 161 -2.21 0.19 -16.37
CA ALA A 161 -2.90 1.08 -15.46
C ALA A 161 -1.89 1.89 -14.63
N GLU A 162 -2.27 3.10 -14.23
CA GLU A 162 -1.43 4.00 -13.43
C GLU A 162 -0.91 3.35 -12.13
N ASN A 163 -1.77 2.60 -11.45
CA ASN A 163 -1.45 1.90 -10.20
C ASN A 163 -2.30 0.63 -10.06
N ILE A 164 -2.06 -0.14 -8.99
CA ILE A 164 -2.72 -1.44 -8.80
C ILE A 164 -4.23 -1.33 -8.53
N SER A 165 -4.71 -0.22 -7.96
CA SER A 165 -6.15 0.02 -7.79
C SER A 165 -6.83 0.33 -9.12
N ALA A 166 -6.18 1.05 -10.02
CA ALA A 166 -6.69 1.29 -11.38
C ALA A 166 -6.72 -0.01 -12.19
N ALA A 167 -5.70 -0.88 -12.06
CA ALA A 167 -5.71 -2.20 -12.69
C ALA A 167 -6.88 -3.07 -12.17
N ALA A 168 -7.13 -3.04 -10.85
CA ALA A 168 -8.28 -3.72 -10.26
C ALA A 168 -9.61 -3.17 -10.79
N GLN A 169 -9.72 -1.84 -10.93
CA GLN A 169 -10.91 -1.21 -11.48
C GLN A 169 -11.18 -1.62 -12.94
N TYR A 170 -10.14 -1.69 -13.79
CA TYR A 170 -10.30 -2.12 -15.19
C TYR A 170 -10.84 -3.54 -15.29
N ALA A 171 -10.32 -4.46 -14.49
CA ALA A 171 -10.80 -5.85 -14.46
C ALA A 171 -12.21 -5.95 -13.85
N PHE A 172 -12.51 -5.15 -12.83
CA PHE A 172 -13.81 -5.16 -12.16
C PHE A 172 -14.93 -4.62 -13.04
N THR A 173 -14.67 -3.56 -13.80
CA THR A 173 -15.67 -2.93 -14.69
C THR A 173 -15.82 -3.63 -16.05
N GLY A 174 -15.02 -4.69 -16.32
CA GLY A 174 -15.04 -5.40 -17.60
C GLY A 174 -14.31 -4.65 -18.73
N ASN A 175 -13.55 -3.59 -18.44
CA ASN A 175 -12.68 -2.94 -19.43
C ASN A 175 -11.56 -3.87 -19.90
N THR A 176 -11.22 -4.87 -19.08
CA THR A 176 -10.34 -6.00 -19.42
C THR A 176 -10.96 -7.30 -18.91
N GLU A 177 -10.75 -8.40 -19.63
CA GLU A 177 -11.26 -9.72 -19.22
C GLU A 177 -10.54 -10.24 -17.98
N LEU A 178 -9.26 -9.88 -17.83
CA LEU A 178 -8.39 -10.28 -16.71
C LEU A 178 -7.69 -9.08 -16.11
N GLY A 179 -7.32 -9.20 -14.84
CA GLY A 179 -6.41 -8.27 -14.19
C GLY A 179 -5.46 -8.97 -13.22
N PHE A 180 -4.19 -8.62 -13.28
CA PHE A 180 -3.24 -8.94 -12.22
C PHE A 180 -3.36 -7.87 -11.15
N ILE A 181 -3.92 -8.24 -9.97
CA ILE A 181 -4.23 -7.31 -8.90
C ILE A 181 -3.70 -7.80 -7.54
N ALA A 182 -3.76 -6.94 -6.53
CA ALA A 182 -3.45 -7.34 -5.16
C ALA A 182 -4.63 -8.13 -4.56
N LEU A 183 -4.34 -9.18 -3.77
CA LEU A 183 -5.38 -9.93 -3.05
C LEU A 183 -6.23 -9.00 -2.17
N SER A 184 -5.62 -8.01 -1.51
CA SER A 184 -6.33 -7.03 -0.70
C SER A 184 -7.41 -6.24 -1.44
N LEU A 185 -7.25 -6.03 -2.75
CA LEU A 185 -8.25 -5.39 -3.60
C LEU A 185 -9.35 -6.37 -4.01
N ALA A 186 -8.99 -7.63 -4.33
CA ALA A 186 -9.99 -8.66 -4.63
C ALA A 186 -10.92 -8.95 -3.44
N LEU A 187 -10.42 -8.77 -2.20
CA LEU A 187 -11.19 -8.90 -0.96
C LEU A 187 -12.00 -7.63 -0.60
N ALA A 188 -11.85 -6.54 -1.36
CA ALA A 188 -12.56 -5.29 -1.08
C ALA A 188 -14.08 -5.49 -1.19
N PRO A 189 -14.89 -4.78 -0.35
CA PRO A 189 -16.35 -4.94 -0.34
C PRO A 189 -17.01 -4.77 -1.69
N ASP A 190 -16.45 -3.89 -2.54
CA ASP A 190 -16.98 -3.63 -3.88
C ASP A 190 -16.70 -4.76 -4.87
N MET A 191 -15.65 -5.56 -4.66
CA MET A 191 -15.17 -6.61 -5.56
C MET A 191 -15.45 -8.02 -5.05
N ASN A 192 -15.49 -8.20 -3.72
CA ASN A 192 -15.67 -9.51 -3.08
C ASN A 192 -17.04 -10.11 -3.45
N GLY A 193 -17.03 -11.33 -3.97
CA GLY A 193 -18.25 -12.03 -4.43
C GLY A 193 -18.83 -11.55 -5.76
N LYS A 194 -18.20 -10.53 -6.42
CA LYS A 194 -18.62 -10.03 -7.74
C LYS A 194 -17.71 -10.47 -8.88
N GLY A 195 -16.76 -11.34 -8.59
CA GLY A 195 -15.82 -11.93 -9.54
C GLY A 195 -15.08 -13.07 -8.89
N ASN A 196 -14.24 -13.73 -9.68
CA ASN A 196 -13.41 -14.82 -9.23
C ASN A 196 -11.95 -14.37 -9.21
N TYR A 197 -11.15 -14.94 -8.33
CA TYR A 197 -9.72 -14.72 -8.35
C TYR A 197 -8.95 -16.04 -8.11
N TYR A 198 -7.75 -16.08 -8.66
CA TYR A 198 -6.78 -17.16 -8.45
C TYR A 198 -5.53 -16.57 -7.80
N ILE A 199 -5.16 -17.08 -6.62
CA ILE A 199 -3.92 -16.66 -5.94
C ILE A 199 -2.74 -17.22 -6.72
N VAL A 200 -1.91 -16.34 -7.26
CA VAL A 200 -0.72 -16.72 -8.02
C VAL A 200 0.33 -17.32 -7.10
N PRO A 201 0.86 -18.51 -7.38
CA PRO A 201 1.93 -19.10 -6.57
C PRO A 201 3.23 -18.27 -6.63
N GLU A 202 3.84 -18.02 -5.47
CA GLU A 202 5.06 -17.19 -5.33
C GLU A 202 6.28 -17.73 -6.12
N ARG A 203 6.27 -18.99 -6.55
CA ARG A 203 7.35 -19.54 -7.40
C ARG A 203 7.50 -18.86 -8.77
N TYR A 204 6.50 -18.11 -9.21
CA TYR A 204 6.50 -17.40 -10.49
C TYR A 204 7.03 -15.97 -10.43
N TYR A 205 7.16 -15.41 -9.24
CA TYR A 205 7.61 -14.02 -9.03
C TYR A 205 8.30 -13.88 -7.67
N LYS A 206 9.12 -12.85 -7.52
CA LYS A 206 9.75 -12.53 -6.22
C LYS A 206 8.71 -12.13 -5.19
N PRO A 207 8.87 -12.50 -3.90
CA PRO A 207 7.96 -12.09 -2.85
C PRO A 207 7.69 -10.58 -2.87
N ILE A 208 6.43 -10.20 -2.65
CA ILE A 208 6.02 -8.79 -2.56
C ILE A 208 6.24 -8.34 -1.11
N GLU A 209 7.50 -8.11 -0.76
CA GLU A 209 7.92 -7.64 0.55
C GLU A 209 7.68 -6.13 0.67
N GLN A 210 6.73 -5.74 1.50
CA GLN A 210 6.28 -4.35 1.60
C GLN A 210 6.93 -3.66 2.81
N SER A 211 7.53 -2.51 2.59
CA SER A 211 8.31 -1.80 3.59
C SER A 211 7.88 -0.34 3.74
N CYS A 212 8.16 0.21 4.91
CA CYS A 212 7.85 1.59 5.26
C CYS A 212 9.04 2.33 5.85
N VAL A 213 9.03 3.67 5.73
CA VAL A 213 10.06 4.54 6.28
C VAL A 213 9.48 5.91 6.60
N LEU A 214 9.99 6.57 7.65
CA LEU A 214 9.68 7.97 7.93
C LEU A 214 10.40 8.88 6.95
N ILE A 215 9.72 9.92 6.48
CA ILE A 215 10.30 10.95 5.63
C ILE A 215 10.98 11.99 6.51
N LYS A 216 12.16 12.44 6.09
CA LYS A 216 12.92 13.49 6.76
C LYS A 216 12.21 14.82 6.55
N THR A 217 11.77 15.43 7.64
CA THR A 217 11.13 16.76 7.69
C THR A 217 11.99 17.72 8.51
N PRO A 218 11.89 19.04 8.32
CA PRO A 218 12.66 20.02 9.09
C PRO A 218 12.47 19.88 10.61
N THR A 219 11.25 19.53 11.03
CA THR A 219 10.92 19.25 12.43
C THR A 219 10.36 17.83 12.51
N LEU A 220 10.90 17.02 13.44
CA LEU A 220 10.44 15.65 13.65
C LEU A 220 8.94 15.61 13.96
N ASN A 221 8.17 14.95 13.11
CA ASN A 221 6.77 14.66 13.38
C ASN A 221 6.64 13.45 14.32
N THR A 222 6.52 13.71 15.63
CA THR A 222 6.42 12.65 16.65
C THR A 222 5.18 11.79 16.48
N GLU A 223 4.09 12.35 15.92
CA GLU A 223 2.88 11.61 15.63
C GLU A 223 3.08 10.62 14.49
N ALA A 224 3.87 10.97 13.46
CA ALA A 224 4.25 10.04 12.40
C ALA A 224 5.06 8.86 12.94
N ALA A 225 6.00 9.11 13.87
CA ALA A 225 6.74 8.07 14.54
C ALA A 225 5.83 7.15 15.38
N ARG A 226 4.83 7.73 16.07
CA ARG A 226 3.83 6.98 16.85
C ARG A 226 2.94 6.14 15.94
N PHE A 227 2.45 6.71 14.84
CA PHE A 227 1.63 5.98 13.87
C PHE A 227 2.41 4.83 13.22
N ARG A 228 3.68 5.06 12.81
CA ARG A 228 4.56 4.00 12.33
C ARG A 228 4.72 2.87 13.35
N LYS A 229 4.95 3.20 14.63
CA LYS A 229 5.05 2.19 15.71
C LYS A 229 3.76 1.37 15.84
N PHE A 230 2.60 2.01 15.72
CA PHE A 230 1.31 1.33 15.75
C PHE A 230 1.14 0.41 14.56
N VAL A 231 1.40 0.89 13.34
CA VAL A 231 1.34 0.09 12.10
C VAL A 231 2.20 -1.18 12.17
N LEU A 232 3.36 -1.10 12.82
CA LEU A 232 4.31 -2.22 12.99
C LEU A 232 4.03 -3.09 14.23
N SER A 233 3.02 -2.75 15.03
CA SER A 233 2.73 -3.46 16.27
C SER A 233 1.90 -4.74 16.04
N VAL A 234 1.94 -5.63 17.01
CA VAL A 234 1.11 -6.85 17.02
C VAL A 234 -0.40 -6.55 17.02
N GLU A 235 -0.80 -5.35 17.47
CA GLU A 235 -2.19 -4.91 17.49
C GLU A 235 -2.79 -4.82 16.08
N THR A 236 -1.97 -4.56 15.07
CA THR A 236 -2.43 -4.41 13.68
C THR A 236 -2.44 -5.72 12.89
N LYS A 237 -1.82 -6.77 13.43
CA LYS A 237 -1.74 -8.08 12.77
C LYS A 237 -3.09 -8.61 12.25
N PRO A 238 -4.20 -8.58 13.03
CA PRO A 238 -5.50 -9.07 12.56
C PRO A 238 -6.03 -8.30 11.34
N TYR A 239 -5.73 -7.00 11.23
CA TYR A 239 -6.13 -6.20 10.06
C TYR A 239 -5.36 -6.63 8.81
N TRP A 240 -4.04 -6.82 8.92
CA TRP A 240 -3.21 -7.30 7.82
C TRP A 240 -3.69 -8.66 7.31
N GLU A 241 -3.89 -9.63 8.22
CA GLU A 241 -4.33 -10.99 7.88
C GLU A 241 -5.73 -11.00 7.25
N LYS A 242 -6.67 -10.21 7.77
CA LYS A 242 -8.01 -10.02 7.21
C LYS A 242 -7.97 -9.61 5.74
N TRP A 243 -7.04 -8.74 5.37
CA TRP A 243 -6.86 -8.24 4.02
C TRP A 243 -5.88 -9.07 3.17
N GLY A 244 -5.61 -10.30 3.59
CA GLY A 244 -4.84 -11.28 2.81
C GLY A 244 -3.33 -11.07 2.80
N TYR A 245 -2.80 -10.22 3.68
CA TYR A 245 -1.36 -10.05 3.86
C TYR A 245 -0.79 -11.13 4.78
N ARG A 246 0.44 -11.55 4.51
CA ARG A 246 1.25 -12.31 5.45
C ARG A 246 2.12 -11.34 6.26
N VAL A 247 2.02 -11.40 7.58
CA VAL A 247 2.78 -10.51 8.48
C VAL A 247 4.16 -11.12 8.81
N VAL A 248 5.15 -10.28 9.07
CA VAL A 248 6.48 -10.72 9.52
C VAL A 248 6.34 -11.50 10.83
N GLY A 249 6.92 -12.70 10.88
CA GLY A 249 6.85 -13.59 12.05
C GLY A 249 5.62 -14.51 12.13
N SER A 250 4.66 -14.45 11.18
CA SER A 250 3.66 -15.51 11.02
C SER A 250 4.22 -16.63 10.14
N ARG A 251 4.40 -17.82 10.73
CA ARG A 251 4.69 -19.08 10.01
C ARG A 251 3.41 -19.68 9.47
#